data_3c1cc329e6f9383898df602a607b0cbc
#
_entry.id   3c1cc329e6f9383898df602a607b0cbc
#
_cell.length_a   1.000
_cell.length_b   1.000
_cell.length_c   1.000
_cell.angle_alpha   90.00
_cell.angle_beta   90.00
_cell.angle_gamma   90.00
#
_symmetry.space_group_name_H-M   'P 1'
#
loop_
_entity.id
_entity.type
_entity.pdbx_description
1 polymer ?
#
loop_
_entity_poly.entity_id
_entity_poly.type
_entity_poly.pdbx_seq_one_letter_code
_entity_poly.pdbx_strand_id
1 'polypeptide(L)'
;VTDLAPRVHEAYHTLAPESREAHIHYRSTLIDAPDAAVDVDVLEATMLTELGHMRQREIERGLSLVGPHRDDLELMLGSQPAKGFASHGETWSFALSLRLAVFSLFRSDGTDPILILDDVFAELDTQRRRALVGIATTAEQVLITAAVGDDLPDSLDDAVVHTHTVRAIDNDGTRKSVLDVEDMTCLLYTS
;
A
#
# COMPACT_ATOMS: atom_id res chain seq x y z
N VAL A 1 -6.27 -12.16 4.40
CA VAL A 1 -6.59 -11.90 2.98
C VAL A 1 -8.08 -11.67 2.80
N THR A 2 -8.94 -12.46 3.42
CA THR A 2 -10.41 -12.38 3.29
C THR A 2 -10.95 -10.96 3.45
N ASP A 3 -10.51 -10.21 4.46
CA ASP A 3 -10.95 -8.82 4.70
C ASP A 3 -10.26 -7.80 3.80
N LEU A 4 -9.08 -8.14 3.29
CA LEU A 4 -8.28 -7.25 2.45
C LEU A 4 -8.68 -7.32 0.97
N ALA A 5 -9.02 -8.51 0.46
CA ALA A 5 -9.30 -8.72 -0.96
C ALA A 5 -10.42 -7.82 -1.51
N PRO A 6 -11.59 -7.70 -0.87
CA PRO A 6 -12.65 -6.82 -1.36
C PRO A 6 -12.23 -5.35 -1.35
N ARG A 7 -11.42 -4.92 -0.37
CA ARG A 7 -10.91 -3.55 -0.29
C ARG A 7 -9.88 -3.24 -1.37
N VAL A 8 -9.04 -4.21 -1.72
CA VAL A 8 -8.09 -4.07 -2.84
C VAL A 8 -8.84 -3.92 -4.16
N HIS A 9 -9.85 -4.75 -4.38
CA HIS A 9 -10.69 -4.67 -5.56
C HIS A 9 -11.36 -3.29 -5.68
N GLU A 10 -11.99 -2.80 -4.62
CA GLU A 10 -12.66 -1.50 -4.57
C GLU A 10 -11.68 -0.34 -4.79
N ALA A 11 -10.55 -0.34 -4.10
CA ALA A 11 -9.53 0.69 -4.25
C ALA A 11 -8.94 0.71 -5.67
N TYR A 12 -8.69 -0.46 -6.25
CA TYR A 12 -8.19 -0.56 -7.62
C TYR A 12 -9.23 -0.07 -8.64
N HIS A 13 -10.49 -0.46 -8.48
CA HIS A 13 -11.57 0.00 -9.34
C HIS A 13 -11.74 1.53 -9.27
N THR A 14 -11.59 2.11 -8.10
CA THR A 14 -11.63 3.58 -7.90
C THR A 14 -10.49 4.28 -8.63
N LEU A 15 -9.27 3.74 -8.57
CA LEU A 15 -8.09 4.31 -9.22
C LEU A 15 -8.06 4.09 -10.73
N ALA A 16 -8.54 2.95 -11.19
CA ALA A 16 -8.43 2.50 -12.58
C ALA A 16 -9.72 1.80 -13.06
N PRO A 17 -10.85 2.52 -13.15
CA PRO A 17 -12.17 1.92 -13.42
C PRO A 17 -12.28 1.27 -14.80
N GLU A 18 -11.47 1.68 -15.77
CA GLU A 18 -11.45 1.10 -17.13
C GLU A 18 -10.46 -0.07 -17.27
N SER A 19 -9.75 -0.41 -16.20
CA SER A 19 -8.79 -1.50 -16.19
C SER A 19 -9.46 -2.84 -15.87
N ARG A 20 -8.68 -3.92 -15.99
CA ARG A 20 -9.10 -5.26 -15.57
C ARG A 20 -9.31 -5.29 -14.05
N GLU A 21 -10.20 -6.15 -13.58
CA GLU A 21 -10.46 -6.33 -12.15
C GLU A 21 -9.20 -6.83 -11.41
N ALA A 22 -8.91 -6.23 -10.26
CA ALA A 22 -7.80 -6.63 -9.41
C ALA A 22 -8.27 -7.61 -8.33
N HIS A 23 -7.57 -8.72 -8.21
CA HIS A 23 -7.80 -9.72 -7.18
C HIS A 23 -6.50 -10.09 -6.49
N ILE A 24 -6.59 -10.51 -5.23
CA ILE A 24 -5.47 -11.04 -4.47
C ILE A 24 -5.84 -12.42 -3.93
N HIS A 25 -4.95 -13.40 -4.09
CA HIS A 25 -5.11 -14.75 -3.60
C HIS A 25 -3.96 -15.12 -2.66
N TYR A 26 -4.29 -15.71 -1.53
CA TYR A 26 -3.29 -16.25 -0.63
C TYR A 26 -2.82 -17.61 -1.13
N ARG A 27 -1.53 -17.74 -1.36
CA ARG A 27 -0.91 -18.97 -1.81
C ARG A 27 -0.06 -19.56 -0.70
N SER A 28 -0.62 -20.56 -0.02
CA SER A 28 0.13 -21.33 0.97
C SER A 28 0.98 -22.41 0.29
N THR A 29 2.16 -22.64 0.84
CA THR A 29 3.00 -23.79 0.47
C THR A 29 2.52 -25.11 1.08
N LEU A 30 1.58 -25.02 2.04
CA LEU A 30 1.07 -26.18 2.77
C LEU A 30 -0.24 -26.73 2.21
N ILE A 31 -1.02 -25.88 1.54
CA ILE A 31 -2.36 -26.23 1.06
C ILE A 31 -2.49 -25.74 -0.38
N ASP A 32 -2.70 -26.71 -1.29
CA ASP A 32 -2.94 -26.43 -2.71
C ASP A 32 -4.42 -26.11 -2.97
N ALA A 33 -4.96 -25.13 -2.24
CA ALA A 33 -6.32 -24.67 -2.40
C ALA A 33 -6.34 -23.13 -2.31
N PRO A 34 -6.16 -22.42 -3.43
CA PRO A 34 -6.42 -20.99 -3.45
C PRO A 34 -7.91 -20.79 -3.11
N ASP A 35 -8.23 -19.81 -2.25
CA ASP A 35 -9.59 -19.37 -1.93
C ASP A 35 -10.46 -20.27 -1.05
N ALA A 36 -10.04 -21.42 -0.60
CA ALA A 36 -10.77 -22.11 0.45
C ALA A 36 -10.61 -21.32 1.74
N ALA A 37 -11.74 -20.99 2.41
CA ALA A 37 -11.71 -20.58 3.82
C ALA A 37 -11.16 -21.78 4.62
N VAL A 38 -9.84 -21.87 4.71
CA VAL A 38 -9.19 -22.97 5.39
C VAL A 38 -9.35 -22.70 6.88
N ASP A 39 -9.90 -23.68 7.59
CA ASP A 39 -9.98 -23.64 9.02
C ASP A 39 -8.59 -23.48 9.61
N VAL A 40 -8.44 -22.54 10.54
CA VAL A 40 -7.17 -22.24 11.21
C VAL A 40 -6.59 -23.48 11.88
N ASP A 41 -7.44 -24.30 12.49
CA ASP A 41 -7.03 -25.54 13.17
C ASP A 41 -6.45 -26.57 12.17
N VAL A 42 -7.02 -26.63 10.95
CA VAL A 42 -6.51 -27.49 9.88
C VAL A 42 -5.16 -26.99 9.36
N LEU A 43 -5.01 -25.66 9.20
CA LEU A 43 -3.73 -25.05 8.81
C LEU A 43 -2.64 -25.32 9.85
N GLU A 44 -2.96 -25.14 11.14
CA GLU A 44 -2.03 -25.39 12.24
C GLU A 44 -1.58 -26.85 12.28
N ALA A 45 -2.52 -27.80 12.21
CA ALA A 45 -2.21 -29.22 12.20
C ALA A 45 -1.36 -29.63 11.01
N THR A 46 -1.66 -29.10 9.80
CA THR A 46 -0.88 -29.34 8.59
C THR A 46 0.53 -28.78 8.72
N MET A 47 0.65 -27.56 9.23
CA MET A 47 1.95 -26.90 9.44
C MET A 47 2.81 -27.67 10.44
N LEU A 48 2.26 -28.11 11.56
CA LEU A 48 2.98 -28.92 12.56
C LEU A 48 3.46 -30.24 11.98
N THR A 49 2.64 -30.89 11.16
CA THR A 49 2.99 -32.14 10.48
C THR A 49 4.17 -31.92 9.50
N GLU A 50 4.09 -30.90 8.65
CA GLU A 50 5.16 -30.59 7.70
C GLU A 50 6.46 -30.12 8.37
N LEU A 51 6.37 -29.36 9.45
CA LEU A 51 7.54 -29.02 10.29
C LEU A 51 8.22 -30.27 10.84
N GLY A 52 7.45 -31.27 11.25
CA GLY A 52 7.99 -32.56 11.66
C GLY A 52 8.74 -33.28 10.55
N HIS A 53 8.15 -33.34 9.35
CA HIS A 53 8.76 -33.97 8.17
C HIS A 53 10.02 -33.25 7.68
N MET A 54 10.05 -31.94 7.76
CA MET A 54 11.15 -31.12 7.25
C MET A 54 12.27 -30.85 8.25
N ARG A 55 12.05 -31.18 9.54
CA ARG A 55 12.97 -30.81 10.64
C ARG A 55 14.43 -31.20 10.36
N GLN A 56 14.68 -32.42 9.89
CA GLN A 56 16.06 -32.86 9.61
C GLN A 56 16.72 -32.02 8.52
N ARG A 57 15.98 -31.72 7.45
CA ARG A 57 16.47 -30.89 6.33
C ARG A 57 16.69 -29.43 6.75
N GLU A 58 15.87 -28.91 7.64
CA GLU A 58 16.02 -27.55 8.19
C GLU A 58 17.30 -27.43 9.03
N ILE A 59 17.57 -28.45 9.87
CA ILE A 59 18.80 -28.50 10.65
C ILE A 59 20.04 -28.56 9.74
N GLU A 60 20.01 -29.43 8.73
CA GLU A 60 21.13 -29.59 7.78
C GLU A 60 21.40 -28.32 6.96
N ARG A 61 20.36 -27.56 6.62
CA ARG A 61 20.46 -26.33 5.82
C ARG A 61 20.61 -25.06 6.66
N GLY A 62 20.35 -25.11 7.96
CA GLY A 62 20.39 -23.96 8.85
C GLY A 62 19.32 -22.89 8.56
N LEU A 63 18.17 -23.28 7.95
CA LEU A 63 17.10 -22.35 7.60
C LEU A 63 15.72 -23.04 7.66
N SER A 64 14.67 -22.26 7.95
CA SER A 64 13.29 -22.74 7.94
C SER A 64 12.78 -22.95 6.51
N LEU A 65 12.20 -24.15 6.27
CA LEU A 65 11.63 -24.56 4.98
C LEU A 65 10.11 -24.51 4.96
N VAL A 66 9.47 -24.47 6.14
CA VAL A 66 8.02 -24.49 6.33
C VAL A 66 7.60 -23.30 7.18
N GLY A 67 6.47 -22.68 6.83
CA GLY A 67 5.87 -21.60 7.58
C GLY A 67 5.37 -20.45 6.69
N PRO A 68 4.61 -19.50 7.26
CA PRO A 68 3.96 -18.42 6.49
C PRO A 68 4.95 -17.48 5.78
N HIS A 69 6.22 -17.46 6.16
CA HIS A 69 7.29 -16.74 5.46
C HIS A 69 7.63 -17.35 4.08
N ARG A 70 7.09 -18.53 3.77
CA ARG A 70 7.22 -19.20 2.47
C ARG A 70 5.97 -19.04 1.60
N ASP A 71 4.91 -18.56 2.19
CA ASP A 71 3.67 -18.30 1.49
C ASP A 71 3.77 -17.01 0.67
N ASP A 72 2.91 -16.84 -0.29
CA ASP A 72 2.92 -15.69 -1.19
C ASP A 72 1.52 -15.09 -1.34
N LEU A 73 1.46 -13.86 -1.79
CA LEU A 73 0.25 -13.17 -2.18
C LEU A 73 0.24 -13.04 -3.70
N GLU A 74 -0.57 -13.82 -4.35
CA GLU A 74 -0.72 -13.77 -5.80
C GLU A 74 -1.60 -12.60 -6.19
N LEU A 75 -1.07 -11.71 -7.04
CA LEU A 75 -1.73 -10.52 -7.51
C LEU A 75 -2.23 -10.77 -8.94
N MET A 76 -3.55 -10.66 -9.17
CA MET A 76 -4.20 -10.95 -10.43
C MET A 76 -4.87 -9.72 -11.01
N LEU A 77 -4.80 -9.55 -12.34
CA LEU A 77 -5.57 -8.59 -13.11
C LEU A 77 -6.42 -9.35 -14.13
N GLY A 78 -7.72 -9.42 -13.88
CA GLY A 78 -8.59 -10.36 -14.56
C GLY A 78 -8.11 -11.79 -14.36
N SER A 79 -7.91 -12.51 -15.46
CA SER A 79 -7.42 -13.91 -15.44
C SER A 79 -5.88 -14.04 -15.50
N GLN A 80 -5.13 -12.95 -15.48
CA GLN A 80 -3.67 -12.96 -15.64
C GLN A 80 -2.96 -12.51 -14.37
N PRO A 81 -1.81 -13.12 -14.01
CA PRO A 81 -1.01 -12.60 -12.92
C PRO A 81 -0.50 -11.19 -13.25
N ALA A 82 -0.53 -10.28 -12.27
CA ALA A 82 -0.01 -8.93 -12.47
C ALA A 82 1.48 -8.94 -12.81
N LYS A 83 2.24 -9.87 -12.20
CA LYS A 83 3.66 -10.04 -12.46
C LYS A 83 3.90 -10.52 -13.90
N GLY A 84 4.53 -9.67 -14.70
CA GLY A 84 4.90 -9.95 -16.09
C GLY A 84 3.81 -9.66 -17.12
N PHE A 85 2.56 -9.37 -16.72
CA PHE A 85 1.44 -9.08 -17.61
C PHE A 85 0.80 -7.70 -17.38
N ALA A 86 1.04 -7.07 -16.24
CA ALA A 86 0.58 -5.72 -15.97
C ALA A 86 1.46 -4.69 -16.69
N SER A 87 0.82 -3.66 -17.23
CA SER A 87 1.50 -2.45 -17.67
C SER A 87 2.08 -1.69 -16.48
N HIS A 88 2.95 -0.71 -16.74
CA HIS A 88 3.52 0.13 -15.68
C HIS A 88 2.43 0.83 -14.86
N GLY A 89 1.45 1.47 -15.52
CA GLY A 89 0.36 2.14 -14.84
C GLY A 89 -0.55 1.18 -14.05
N GLU A 90 -0.82 -0.03 -14.55
CA GLU A 90 -1.55 -1.06 -13.79
C GLU A 90 -0.77 -1.53 -12.56
N THR A 91 0.55 -1.69 -12.68
CA THR A 91 1.41 -2.07 -11.56
C THR A 91 1.39 -1.02 -10.45
N TRP A 92 1.53 0.26 -10.82
CA TRP A 92 1.43 1.37 -9.88
C TRP A 92 0.06 1.46 -9.21
N SER A 93 -1.02 1.37 -10.00
CA SER A 93 -2.38 1.37 -9.47
C SER A 93 -2.61 0.21 -8.51
N PHE A 94 -2.06 -0.97 -8.80
CA PHE A 94 -2.18 -2.14 -7.92
C PHE A 94 -1.41 -1.94 -6.61
N ALA A 95 -0.16 -1.47 -6.68
CA ALA A 95 0.63 -1.20 -5.49
C ALA A 95 -0.04 -0.16 -4.57
N LEU A 96 -0.60 0.90 -5.17
CA LEU A 96 -1.34 1.93 -4.46
C LEU A 96 -2.63 1.37 -3.85
N SER A 97 -3.39 0.57 -4.61
CA SER A 97 -4.63 -0.04 -4.11
C SER A 97 -4.41 -0.97 -2.91
N LEU A 98 -3.30 -1.71 -2.88
CA LEU A 98 -2.92 -2.51 -1.71
C LEU A 98 -2.72 -1.64 -0.46
N ARG A 99 -2.06 -0.50 -0.59
CA ARG A 99 -1.83 0.43 0.53
C ARG A 99 -3.13 1.07 1.00
N LEU A 100 -3.96 1.52 0.07
CA LEU A 100 -5.27 2.11 0.37
C LEU A 100 -6.24 1.10 0.98
N ALA A 101 -6.17 -0.16 0.57
CA ALA A 101 -6.96 -1.24 1.17
C ALA A 101 -6.57 -1.48 2.64
N VAL A 102 -5.27 -1.44 2.96
CA VAL A 102 -4.79 -1.53 4.36
C VAL A 102 -5.23 -0.30 5.16
N PHE A 103 -5.15 0.90 4.58
CA PHE A 103 -5.67 2.10 5.20
C PHE A 103 -7.17 1.99 5.52
N SER A 104 -7.97 1.53 4.55
CA SER A 104 -9.41 1.28 4.73
C SER A 104 -9.70 0.22 5.80
N LEU A 105 -8.87 -0.84 5.88
CA LEU A 105 -9.00 -1.89 6.88
C LEU A 105 -8.81 -1.32 8.29
N PHE A 106 -7.74 -0.55 8.54
CA PHE A 106 -7.51 0.07 9.85
C PHE A 106 -8.64 1.00 10.26
N ARG A 107 -9.19 1.77 9.30
CA ARG A 107 -10.34 2.64 9.58
C ARG A 107 -11.60 1.85 9.96
N SER A 108 -11.83 0.70 9.36
CA SER A 108 -12.97 -0.17 9.72
C SER A 108 -12.86 -0.74 11.14
N ASP A 109 -11.64 -0.83 11.67
CA ASP A 109 -11.37 -1.25 13.04
C ASP A 109 -11.43 -0.09 14.06
N GLY A 110 -11.84 1.11 13.62
CA GLY A 110 -11.97 2.29 14.46
C GLY A 110 -10.65 3.03 14.70
N THR A 111 -9.62 2.75 13.91
CA THR A 111 -8.35 3.49 13.92
C THR A 111 -8.35 4.50 12.78
N ASP A 112 -7.96 5.75 13.05
CA ASP A 112 -7.74 6.74 12.00
C ASP A 112 -6.23 6.90 11.74
N PRO A 113 -5.66 6.15 10.80
CA PRO A 113 -4.23 6.24 10.50
C PRO A 113 -3.92 7.51 9.71
N ILE A 114 -2.73 8.07 9.93
CA ILE A 114 -2.20 9.15 9.10
C ILE A 114 -1.86 8.59 7.72
N LEU A 115 -2.40 9.20 6.67
CA LEU A 115 -2.09 8.84 5.29
C LEU A 115 -0.87 9.62 4.81
N ILE A 116 0.22 8.93 4.48
CA ILE A 116 1.43 9.53 3.93
C ILE A 116 1.56 9.15 2.45
N LEU A 117 1.54 10.15 1.58
CA LEU A 117 1.65 10.03 0.13
C LEU A 117 2.97 10.67 -0.33
N ASP A 118 4.00 9.84 -0.47
CA ASP A 118 5.35 10.29 -0.79
C ASP A 118 5.62 10.16 -2.30
N ASP A 119 5.65 11.31 -2.98
CA ASP A 119 5.93 11.48 -4.43
C ASP A 119 5.03 10.64 -5.36
N VAL A 120 3.83 10.27 -4.89
CA VAL A 120 2.95 9.34 -5.64
C VAL A 120 2.27 9.99 -6.83
N PHE A 121 2.07 11.31 -6.80
CA PHE A 121 1.32 12.01 -7.85
C PHE A 121 2.08 12.13 -9.17
N ALA A 122 3.42 12.15 -9.14
CA ALA A 122 4.26 12.21 -10.34
C ALA A 122 4.01 11.03 -11.30
N GLU A 123 3.72 9.85 -10.77
CA GLU A 123 3.53 8.60 -11.52
C GLU A 123 2.09 8.36 -11.98
N LEU A 124 1.16 9.25 -11.64
CA LEU A 124 -0.27 9.08 -11.90
C LEU A 124 -0.75 10.02 -13.01
N ASP A 125 -1.61 9.51 -13.89
CA ASP A 125 -2.38 10.33 -14.82
C ASP A 125 -3.43 11.18 -14.09
N THR A 126 -4.03 12.11 -14.80
CA THR A 126 -5.00 13.08 -14.24
C THR A 126 -6.21 12.38 -13.59
N GLN A 127 -6.68 11.28 -14.15
CA GLN A 127 -7.85 10.56 -13.60
C GLN A 127 -7.49 9.89 -12.28
N ARG A 128 -6.36 9.19 -12.20
CA ARG A 128 -5.88 8.55 -10.99
C ARG A 128 -5.51 9.55 -9.91
N ARG A 129 -4.90 10.69 -10.28
CA ARG A 129 -4.63 11.79 -9.35
C ARG A 129 -5.92 12.27 -8.66
N ARG A 130 -6.99 12.51 -9.42
CA ARG A 130 -8.30 12.92 -8.87
C ARG A 130 -8.92 11.86 -7.97
N ALA A 131 -8.84 10.60 -8.36
CA ALA A 131 -9.34 9.49 -7.55
C ALA A 131 -8.59 9.40 -6.21
N LEU A 132 -7.26 9.52 -6.23
CA LEU A 132 -6.44 9.51 -5.03
C LEU A 132 -6.75 10.68 -4.11
N VAL A 133 -6.95 11.89 -4.64
CA VAL A 133 -7.40 13.05 -3.86
C VAL A 133 -8.73 12.77 -3.17
N GLY A 134 -9.70 12.20 -3.89
CA GLY A 134 -11.00 11.85 -3.32
C GLY A 134 -10.88 10.88 -2.14
N ILE A 135 -9.92 9.95 -2.18
CA ILE A 135 -9.64 9.05 -1.05
C ILE A 135 -8.90 9.80 0.08
N ALA A 136 -7.90 10.59 -0.27
CA ALA A 136 -7.08 11.34 0.69
C ALA A 136 -7.94 12.29 1.54
N THR A 137 -8.91 12.98 0.93
CA THR A 137 -9.81 13.91 1.65
C THR A 137 -10.74 13.21 2.66
N THR A 138 -10.81 11.89 2.66
CA THR A 138 -11.56 11.13 3.68
C THR A 138 -10.74 10.84 4.94
N ALA A 139 -9.43 11.00 4.90
CA ALA A 139 -8.54 10.76 6.03
C ALA A 139 -8.56 11.96 7.00
N GLU A 140 -8.39 11.69 8.29
CA GLU A 140 -8.31 12.74 9.32
C GLU A 140 -7.05 13.59 9.13
N GLN A 141 -5.93 12.96 8.79
CA GLN A 141 -4.67 13.65 8.52
C GLN A 141 -3.95 13.03 7.32
N VAL A 142 -3.49 13.90 6.42
CA VAL A 142 -2.73 13.52 5.22
C VAL A 142 -1.43 14.31 5.15
N LEU A 143 -0.34 13.63 4.87
CA LEU A 143 0.94 14.23 4.52
C LEU A 143 1.26 13.90 3.07
N ILE A 144 1.48 14.92 2.25
CA ILE A 144 1.80 14.75 0.83
C ILE A 144 3.17 15.37 0.58
N THR A 145 4.04 14.63 -0.10
CA THR A 145 5.28 15.19 -0.65
C THR A 145 5.21 15.21 -2.17
N ALA A 146 5.79 16.22 -2.79
CA ALA A 146 5.96 16.34 -4.23
C ALA A 146 7.31 17.00 -4.54
N ALA A 147 7.99 16.51 -5.57
CA ALA A 147 9.25 17.10 -6.01
C ALA A 147 9.03 18.45 -6.70
N VAL A 148 7.89 18.63 -7.36
CA VAL A 148 7.48 19.85 -8.07
C VAL A 148 6.03 20.18 -7.70
N GLY A 149 5.74 21.45 -7.47
CA GLY A 149 4.39 21.89 -7.11
C GLY A 149 3.33 21.53 -8.15
N ASP A 150 3.69 21.55 -9.44
CA ASP A 150 2.81 21.23 -10.58
C ASP A 150 2.37 19.73 -10.60
N ASP A 151 2.97 18.86 -9.80
CA ASP A 151 2.55 17.48 -9.67
C ASP A 151 1.30 17.33 -8.81
N LEU A 152 1.01 18.32 -7.97
CA LEU A 152 -0.18 18.32 -7.11
C LEU A 152 -1.42 18.74 -7.92
N PRO A 153 -2.53 18.00 -7.81
CA PRO A 153 -3.78 18.41 -8.45
C PRO A 153 -4.36 19.67 -7.82
N ASP A 154 -4.86 20.61 -8.64
CA ASP A 154 -5.56 21.84 -8.20
C ASP A 154 -6.74 21.53 -7.25
N SER A 155 -7.30 20.32 -7.35
CA SER A 155 -8.40 19.89 -6.47
C SER A 155 -8.00 19.68 -5.00
N LEU A 156 -6.71 19.77 -4.68
CA LEU A 156 -6.22 19.77 -3.30
C LEU A 156 -6.22 21.14 -2.65
N ASP A 157 -6.24 22.24 -3.43
CA ASP A 157 -6.03 23.60 -2.92
C ASP A 157 -6.98 23.97 -1.78
N ASP A 158 -8.25 23.54 -1.88
CA ASP A 158 -9.25 23.80 -0.83
C ASP A 158 -9.06 22.94 0.44
N ALA A 159 -8.27 21.86 0.36
CA ALA A 159 -8.05 20.91 1.45
C ALA A 159 -6.67 21.09 2.11
N VAL A 160 -5.75 21.84 1.49
CA VAL A 160 -4.41 22.07 2.03
C VAL A 160 -4.48 23.09 3.15
N VAL A 161 -4.05 22.68 4.35
CA VAL A 161 -3.98 23.53 5.54
C VAL A 161 -2.62 24.21 5.64
N HIS A 162 -1.54 23.50 5.33
CA HIS A 162 -0.18 23.99 5.39
C HIS A 162 0.66 23.47 4.24
N THR A 163 1.48 24.34 3.66
CA THR A 163 2.48 23.99 2.66
C THR A 163 3.87 24.35 3.16
N HIS A 164 4.80 23.44 3.03
CA HIS A 164 6.19 23.65 3.41
C HIS A 164 7.10 23.37 2.21
N THR A 165 8.02 24.28 1.93
CA THR A 165 9.04 24.10 0.89
C THR A 165 10.35 23.66 1.51
N VAL A 166 10.90 22.56 1.01
CA VAL A 166 12.21 22.05 1.42
C VAL A 166 13.22 22.37 0.33
N ARG A 167 14.28 23.10 0.66
CA ARG A 167 15.39 23.42 -0.26
C ARG A 167 16.67 22.71 0.16
N ALA A 168 17.39 22.21 -0.83
CA ALA A 168 18.74 21.71 -0.62
C ALA A 168 19.73 22.89 -0.76
N ILE A 169 20.52 23.12 0.28
CA ILE A 169 21.59 24.14 0.28
C ILE A 169 22.92 23.40 0.34
N ASP A 170 23.84 23.76 -0.54
CA ASP A 170 25.21 23.26 -0.53
C ASP A 170 26.12 24.33 0.12
N ASN A 171 26.65 24.03 1.29
CA ASN A 171 27.59 24.88 2.00
C ASN A 171 28.91 24.11 2.17
N ASP A 172 29.96 24.58 1.50
CA ASP A 172 31.33 24.03 1.60
C ASP A 172 31.42 22.51 1.40
N GLY A 173 30.69 21.98 0.40
CA GLY A 173 30.66 20.55 0.09
C GLY A 173 29.78 19.71 1.05
N THR A 174 29.02 20.36 1.94
CA THR A 174 28.03 19.68 2.79
C THR A 174 26.64 20.08 2.35
N ARG A 175 25.88 19.10 1.82
CA ARG A 175 24.48 19.28 1.42
C ARG A 175 23.57 19.24 2.64
N LYS A 176 22.79 20.29 2.86
CA LYS A 176 21.79 20.37 3.95
C LYS A 176 20.41 20.62 3.34
N SER A 177 19.40 19.98 3.91
CA SER A 177 18.00 20.31 3.62
C SER A 177 17.52 21.35 4.61
N VAL A 178 16.91 22.42 4.10
CA VAL A 178 16.36 23.51 4.92
C VAL A 178 14.88 23.63 4.60
N LEU A 179 14.07 23.70 5.65
CA LEU A 179 12.66 23.96 5.56
C LEU A 179 12.45 25.48 5.51
N ASP A 180 11.81 25.99 4.45
CA ASP A 180 11.35 27.36 4.41
C ASP A 180 10.10 27.46 5.28
N VAL A 181 10.27 28.13 6.41
CA VAL A 181 9.15 28.44 7.33
C VAL A 181 8.64 29.83 6.97
N GLU A 182 7.86 29.94 5.89
CA GLU A 182 7.04 31.13 5.67
C GLU A 182 5.74 30.94 6.47
N ASP A 183 5.63 31.74 7.55
CA ASP A 183 4.47 31.85 8.45
C ASP A 183 3.97 30.57 9.16
N MET A 184 4.72 30.15 10.18
CA MET A 184 4.12 29.34 11.23
C MET A 184 3.18 30.21 12.10
N THR A 185 1.95 30.41 11.67
CA THR A 185 0.87 30.69 12.61
C THR A 185 0.46 29.36 13.21
N CYS A 186 1.18 28.97 14.27
CA CYS A 186 0.88 27.77 15.04
C CYS A 186 -0.47 27.97 15.73
N LEU A 187 -1.53 27.49 15.13
CA LEU A 187 -2.80 27.28 15.84
C LEU A 187 -2.65 26.01 16.66
N LEU A 188 -2.12 26.15 17.87
CA LEU A 188 -2.28 25.16 18.93
C LEU A 188 -3.78 25.05 19.22
N TYR A 189 -4.41 23.99 18.74
CA TYR A 189 -5.73 23.59 19.23
C TYR A 189 -5.54 23.10 20.67
N THR A 190 -5.89 23.93 21.62
CA THR A 190 -6.20 23.52 22.98
C THR A 190 -7.70 23.32 23.07
N SER A 191 -8.16 22.09 23.10
CA SER A 191 -9.51 21.74 23.55
C SER A 191 -9.62 21.84 25.05
#